data_00f4cc066f67e7adf58f031b1eb5dbc6
#
_entry.id   00f4cc066f67e7adf58f031b1eb5dbc6
#
_cell.length_a   1.000
_cell.length_b   1.000
_cell.length_c   1.000
_cell.angle_alpha   90.00
_cell.angle_beta   90.00
_cell.angle_gamma   90.00
#
_symmetry.space_group_name_H-M   'P 1'
#
loop_
_entity.id
_entity.type
_entity.pdbx_description
1 polymer ?
#
loop_
_entity_poly.entity_id
_entity_poly.type
_entity_poly.pdbx_seq_one_letter_code
_entity_poly.pdbx_strand_id
1 'polypeptide(L)'
;AANLGLCLATLSLLFLVTSCRKQAAASSDDSPARPAGDVIAEADTLYASRGDLTRVRQGLIALRHSQATEAGSYDLAWRLAKFNYYLGSHSPDDTERDKAFSDGIEAGKLAVKLQDGKPEGHFWLGANYGGSAKVSMLSGLSEITEIKREMETVLKLDEGYSAGSAYM
;
A
#
# COMPACT_ATOMS: atom_id res chain seq x y z
N ALA A 1 -59.64 65.37 11.48
CA ALA A 1 -59.42 63.96 11.71
C ALA A 1 -57.98 63.58 11.38
N ALA A 2 -57.22 63.42 12.45
CA ALA A 2 -55.77 63.10 12.36
C ALA A 2 -55.56 61.58 12.27
N ASN A 3 -54.71 61.11 11.37
CA ASN A 3 -54.19 59.74 11.42
C ASN A 3 -52.68 59.77 11.66
N LEU A 4 -52.39 59.27 12.85
CA LEU A 4 -51.05 59.09 13.35
C LEU A 4 -50.43 57.80 12.75
N GLY A 5 -49.45 57.96 11.89
CA GLY A 5 -48.73 56.81 11.30
C GLY A 5 -47.53 56.43 12.17
N LEU A 6 -47.60 55.24 12.75
CA LEU A 6 -46.59 54.64 13.62
C LEU A 6 -45.44 54.03 12.73
N CYS A 7 -44.26 54.65 12.71
CA CYS A 7 -43.07 54.12 12.12
C CYS A 7 -42.45 53.02 13.01
N LEU A 8 -42.58 51.76 12.59
CA LEU A 8 -41.86 50.66 13.19
C LEU A 8 -40.47 50.51 12.50
N ALA A 9 -39.46 50.95 13.20
CA ALA A 9 -38.07 50.73 12.80
C ALA A 9 -37.70 49.28 13.13
N THR A 10 -37.60 48.42 12.10
CA THR A 10 -37.05 47.06 12.25
C THR A 10 -35.54 47.10 12.20
N LEU A 11 -34.94 46.93 13.35
CA LEU A 11 -33.51 46.79 13.54
C LEU A 11 -33.06 45.39 13.02
N SER A 12 -32.55 45.31 11.78
CA SER A 12 -31.95 44.10 11.26
C SER A 12 -30.57 43.88 11.87
N LEU A 13 -30.54 42.93 12.85
CA LEU A 13 -29.29 42.45 13.44
C LEU A 13 -28.60 41.49 12.46
N LEU A 14 -27.60 41.97 11.71
CA LEU A 14 -26.72 41.14 10.89
C LEU A 14 -25.81 40.31 11.80
N PHE A 15 -26.12 39.01 11.97
CA PHE A 15 -25.20 38.03 12.54
C PHE A 15 -24.10 37.73 11.50
N LEU A 16 -22.93 38.34 11.64
CA LEU A 16 -21.70 37.95 10.98
C LEU A 16 -21.23 36.63 11.60
N VAL A 17 -21.65 35.50 11.01
CA VAL A 17 -21.06 34.17 11.34
C VAL A 17 -19.68 34.11 10.69
N THR A 18 -18.68 34.47 11.47
CA THR A 18 -17.28 34.25 11.08
C THR A 18 -17.00 32.75 11.15
N SER A 19 -17.27 32.01 10.06
CA SER A 19 -16.83 30.63 9.92
C SER A 19 -15.32 30.60 9.87
N CYS A 20 -14.66 30.30 11.00
CA CYS A 20 -13.28 29.87 11.02
C CYS A 20 -13.19 28.52 10.27
N ARG A 21 -13.04 28.58 8.95
CA ARG A 21 -12.68 27.43 8.15
C ARG A 21 -11.22 27.11 8.46
N LYS A 22 -11.01 26.15 9.37
CA LYS A 22 -9.71 25.55 9.63
C LYS A 22 -9.26 24.89 8.33
N GLN A 23 -8.50 25.64 7.55
CA GLN A 23 -7.87 25.18 6.33
C GLN A 23 -6.80 24.18 6.81
N ALA A 24 -7.11 22.89 6.75
CA ALA A 24 -6.09 21.86 6.83
C ALA A 24 -5.15 22.15 5.66
N ALA A 25 -3.94 22.61 5.98
CA ALA A 25 -2.87 22.71 5.02
C ALA A 25 -2.57 21.27 4.56
N ALA A 26 -3.17 20.89 3.43
CA ALA A 26 -2.62 19.83 2.63
C ALA A 26 -1.25 20.36 2.17
N SER A 27 -0.18 19.87 2.79
CA SER A 27 1.14 19.99 2.23
C SER A 27 1.12 19.17 0.93
N SER A 28 0.77 19.85 -0.18
CA SER A 28 1.13 19.36 -1.48
C SER A 28 2.65 19.37 -1.52
N ASP A 29 3.25 18.20 -1.32
CA ASP A 29 4.65 17.98 -1.66
C ASP A 29 4.74 18.11 -3.19
N ASP A 30 5.01 19.31 -3.65
CA ASP A 30 5.13 19.70 -5.05
C ASP A 30 6.53 19.31 -5.61
N SER A 31 7.13 18.30 -4.98
CA SER A 31 8.35 17.68 -5.49
C SER A 31 8.00 16.91 -6.76
N PRO A 32 8.68 17.12 -7.89
CA PRO A 32 8.39 16.37 -9.10
C PRO A 32 8.47 14.88 -8.81
N ALA A 33 7.45 14.14 -9.25
CA ALA A 33 7.40 12.68 -9.06
C ALA A 33 8.68 12.07 -9.64
N ARG A 34 9.40 11.33 -8.79
CA ARG A 34 10.64 10.66 -9.22
C ARG A 34 10.29 9.54 -10.20
N PRO A 35 11.10 9.32 -11.26
CA PRO A 35 10.91 8.21 -12.18
C PRO A 35 10.86 6.87 -11.42
N ALA A 36 9.92 5.97 -11.78
CA ALA A 36 9.77 4.67 -11.12
C ALA A 36 11.08 3.86 -11.10
N GLY A 37 11.88 3.95 -12.17
CA GLY A 37 13.18 3.28 -12.25
C GLY A 37 14.14 3.66 -11.13
N ASP A 38 14.21 4.95 -10.77
CA ASP A 38 15.07 5.44 -9.69
C ASP A 38 14.56 4.97 -8.32
N VAL A 39 13.24 4.98 -8.14
CA VAL A 39 12.60 4.48 -6.90
C VAL A 39 12.82 2.98 -6.74
N ILE A 40 12.74 2.22 -7.82
CA ILE A 40 13.00 0.77 -7.83
C ILE A 40 14.46 0.49 -7.45
N ALA A 41 15.42 1.19 -8.03
CA ALA A 41 16.85 1.02 -7.71
C ALA A 41 17.16 1.35 -6.24
N GLU A 42 16.56 2.43 -5.71
CA GLU A 42 16.66 2.77 -4.29
C GLU A 42 16.03 1.70 -3.42
N ALA A 43 14.81 1.24 -3.75
CA ALA A 43 14.12 0.20 -3.00
C ALA A 43 14.95 -1.10 -2.97
N ASP A 44 15.49 -1.55 -4.10
CA ASP A 44 16.33 -2.75 -4.15
C ASP A 44 17.59 -2.59 -3.27
N THR A 45 18.19 -1.39 -3.20
CA THR A 45 19.31 -1.07 -2.30
C THR A 45 18.88 -1.12 -0.82
N LEU A 46 17.71 -0.57 -0.49
CA LEU A 46 17.14 -0.64 0.87
C LEU A 46 16.82 -2.07 1.27
N TYR A 47 16.32 -2.88 0.33
CA TYR A 47 16.04 -4.30 0.57
C TYR A 47 17.32 -5.12 0.82
N ALA A 48 18.42 -4.77 0.19
CA ALA A 48 19.71 -5.42 0.48
C ALA A 48 20.13 -5.26 1.95
N SER A 49 19.67 -4.18 2.60
CA SER A 49 19.91 -3.86 4.02
C SER A 49 18.69 -4.18 4.92
N ARG A 50 17.82 -5.10 4.51
CA ARG A 50 16.53 -5.41 5.15
C ARG A 50 16.63 -5.94 6.58
N GLY A 51 17.80 -6.38 7.03
CA GLY A 51 18.04 -6.71 8.45
C GLY A 51 17.70 -5.57 9.41
N ASP A 52 17.75 -4.33 8.94
CA ASP A 52 17.18 -3.17 9.60
C ASP A 52 15.75 -2.92 9.05
N LEU A 53 14.72 -3.22 9.84
CA LEU A 53 13.32 -3.01 9.44
C LEU A 53 13.00 -1.54 9.12
N THR A 54 13.79 -0.58 9.60
CA THR A 54 13.64 0.83 9.21
C THR A 54 13.88 1.01 7.72
N ARG A 55 14.84 0.28 7.15
CA ARG A 55 15.12 0.29 5.69
C ARG A 55 13.96 -0.29 4.88
N VAL A 56 13.37 -1.37 5.39
CA VAL A 56 12.18 -1.98 4.76
C VAL A 56 11.01 -1.00 4.73
N ARG A 57 10.74 -0.34 5.85
CA ARG A 57 9.68 0.68 5.94
C ARG A 57 9.94 1.88 5.03
N GLN A 58 11.19 2.35 4.93
CA GLN A 58 11.58 3.41 3.98
C GLN A 58 11.30 3.00 2.53
N GLY A 59 11.71 1.80 2.14
CA GLY A 59 11.43 1.27 0.81
C GLY A 59 9.94 1.14 0.51
N LEU A 60 9.14 0.68 1.48
CA LEU A 60 7.68 0.61 1.34
C LEU A 60 7.04 1.99 1.12
N ILE A 61 7.50 3.03 1.83
CA ILE A 61 7.00 4.40 1.65
C ILE A 61 7.31 4.88 0.23
N ALA A 62 8.56 4.71 -0.23
CA ALA A 62 8.97 5.14 -1.57
C ALA A 62 8.20 4.39 -2.67
N LEU A 63 8.09 3.05 -2.57
CA LEU A 63 7.36 2.23 -3.53
C LEU A 63 5.87 2.58 -3.58
N ARG A 64 5.21 2.77 -2.43
CA ARG A 64 3.79 3.16 -2.37
C ARG A 64 3.53 4.52 -3.01
N HIS A 65 4.41 5.50 -2.75
CA HIS A 65 4.29 6.82 -3.36
C HIS A 65 4.40 6.72 -4.89
N SER A 66 5.39 5.99 -5.39
CA SER A 66 5.58 5.80 -6.83
C SER A 66 4.42 5.00 -7.46
N GLN A 67 3.92 3.95 -6.79
CA GLN A 67 2.77 3.18 -7.28
C GLN A 67 1.49 4.02 -7.37
N ALA A 68 1.32 5.02 -6.50
CA ALA A 68 0.16 5.93 -6.56
C ALA A 68 0.18 6.81 -7.83
N THR A 69 1.35 7.13 -8.35
CA THR A 69 1.54 7.90 -9.59
C THR A 69 1.62 7.02 -10.83
N GLU A 70 2.14 5.79 -10.70
CA GLU A 70 2.31 4.82 -11.77
C GLU A 70 1.58 3.51 -11.45
N ALA A 71 0.24 3.59 -11.30
CA ALA A 71 -0.60 2.48 -10.87
C ALA A 71 -0.50 1.21 -11.75
N GLY A 72 -0.08 1.34 -13.01
CA GLY A 72 0.12 0.25 -13.96
C GLY A 72 1.50 -0.38 -13.93
N SER A 73 2.38 -0.03 -13.00
CA SER A 73 3.74 -0.58 -12.95
C SER A 73 3.76 -1.94 -12.25
N TYR A 74 4.01 -2.99 -13.03
CA TYR A 74 4.26 -4.35 -12.53
C TYR A 74 5.44 -4.40 -11.58
N ASP A 75 6.53 -3.69 -11.95
CA ASP A 75 7.78 -3.71 -11.20
C ASP A 75 7.67 -3.09 -9.81
N LEU A 76 6.81 -2.12 -9.63
CA LEU A 76 6.47 -1.57 -8.31
C LEU A 76 5.56 -2.53 -7.53
N ALA A 77 4.56 -3.12 -8.19
CA ALA A 77 3.56 -3.94 -7.54
C ALA A 77 4.16 -5.21 -6.89
N TRP A 78 4.98 -5.97 -7.63
CA TRP A 78 5.58 -7.17 -7.06
C TRP A 78 6.63 -6.87 -5.98
N ARG A 79 7.34 -5.72 -6.10
CA ARG A 79 8.27 -5.28 -5.04
C ARG A 79 7.53 -4.88 -3.77
N LEU A 80 6.39 -4.21 -3.88
CA LEU A 80 5.53 -3.94 -2.74
C LEU A 80 5.10 -5.23 -2.04
N ALA A 81 4.71 -6.27 -2.79
CA ALA A 81 4.39 -7.57 -2.22
C ALA A 81 5.59 -8.20 -1.50
N LYS A 82 6.79 -8.15 -2.11
CA LYS A 82 8.05 -8.65 -1.54
C LYS A 82 8.41 -7.95 -0.22
N PHE A 83 8.36 -6.62 -0.19
CA PHE A 83 8.70 -5.84 0.99
C PHE A 83 7.71 -6.06 2.13
N ASN A 84 6.42 -6.13 1.81
CA ASN A 84 5.38 -6.41 2.78
C ASN A 84 5.52 -7.82 3.38
N TYR A 85 5.83 -8.83 2.56
CA TYR A 85 6.14 -10.17 3.05
C TYR A 85 7.29 -10.15 4.06
N TYR A 86 8.38 -9.44 3.75
CA TYR A 86 9.52 -9.35 4.66
C TYR A 86 9.13 -8.64 5.96
N LEU A 87 8.44 -7.52 5.88
CA LEU A 87 7.97 -6.78 7.06
C LEU A 87 7.05 -7.63 7.93
N GLY A 88 6.06 -8.31 7.32
CA GLY A 88 5.13 -9.19 8.01
C GLY A 88 5.82 -10.38 8.68
N SER A 89 6.90 -10.89 8.05
CA SER A 89 7.64 -12.04 8.60
C SER A 89 8.58 -11.67 9.76
N HIS A 90 8.98 -10.40 9.90
CA HIS A 90 10.04 -10.00 10.83
C HIS A 90 9.63 -8.91 11.82
N SER A 91 8.47 -8.27 11.66
CA SER A 91 8.00 -7.29 12.63
C SER A 91 7.70 -7.94 13.98
N PRO A 92 8.12 -7.33 15.10
CA PRO A 92 7.71 -7.77 16.43
C PRO A 92 6.27 -7.35 16.79
N ASP A 93 5.68 -6.42 16.04
CA ASP A 93 4.32 -5.91 16.27
C ASP A 93 3.29 -6.71 15.47
N ASP A 94 2.33 -7.31 16.16
CA ASP A 94 1.31 -8.17 15.56
C ASP A 94 0.42 -7.40 14.58
N THR A 95 0.03 -6.16 14.92
CA THR A 95 -0.79 -5.32 14.05
C THR A 95 -0.06 -4.95 12.78
N GLU A 96 1.24 -4.63 12.88
CA GLU A 96 2.06 -4.35 11.70
C GLU A 96 2.23 -5.60 10.84
N ARG A 97 2.38 -6.80 11.45
CA ARG A 97 2.47 -8.06 10.72
C ARG A 97 1.21 -8.34 9.90
N ASP A 98 0.04 -8.27 10.56
CA ASP A 98 -1.24 -8.53 9.91
C ASP A 98 -1.48 -7.57 8.75
N LYS A 99 -1.22 -6.28 9.00
CA LYS A 99 -1.34 -5.26 7.97
C LYS A 99 -0.36 -5.48 6.81
N ALA A 100 0.87 -5.83 7.11
CA ALA A 100 1.88 -6.07 6.08
C ALA A 100 1.50 -7.25 5.17
N PHE A 101 1.06 -8.38 5.72
CA PHE A 101 0.60 -9.49 4.88
C PHE A 101 -0.64 -9.12 4.06
N SER A 102 -1.60 -8.41 4.63
CA SER A 102 -2.77 -7.92 3.90
C SER A 102 -2.40 -6.99 2.75
N ASP A 103 -1.56 -5.99 3.00
CA ASP A 103 -1.06 -5.06 1.96
C ASP A 103 -0.23 -5.82 0.89
N GLY A 104 0.51 -6.84 1.32
CA GLY A 104 1.29 -7.69 0.43
C GLY A 104 0.44 -8.55 -0.50
N ILE A 105 -0.67 -9.09 0.00
CA ILE A 105 -1.66 -9.81 -0.81
C ILE A 105 -2.27 -8.88 -1.86
N GLU A 106 -2.67 -7.69 -1.50
CA GLU A 106 -3.25 -6.73 -2.46
C GLU A 106 -2.24 -6.30 -3.53
N ALA A 107 -0.99 -6.05 -3.14
CA ALA A 107 0.08 -5.72 -4.08
C ALA A 107 0.40 -6.90 -5.02
N GLY A 108 0.42 -8.14 -4.50
CA GLY A 108 0.62 -9.34 -5.29
C GLY A 108 -0.51 -9.58 -6.29
N LYS A 109 -1.77 -9.43 -5.88
CA LYS A 109 -2.93 -9.48 -6.78
C LYS A 109 -2.83 -8.45 -7.91
N LEU A 110 -2.38 -7.24 -7.59
CA LEU A 110 -2.16 -6.22 -8.61
C LEU A 110 -1.06 -6.63 -9.58
N ALA A 111 0.06 -7.16 -9.10
CA ALA A 111 1.14 -7.64 -9.95
C ALA A 111 0.66 -8.74 -10.92
N VAL A 112 -0.03 -9.76 -10.41
CA VAL A 112 -0.62 -10.83 -11.23
C VAL A 112 -1.59 -10.25 -12.26
N LYS A 113 -2.47 -9.33 -11.87
CA LYS A 113 -3.42 -8.67 -12.78
C LYS A 113 -2.71 -7.91 -13.91
N LEU A 114 -1.56 -7.29 -13.62
CA LEU A 114 -0.79 -6.52 -14.60
C LEU A 114 -0.01 -7.42 -15.54
N GLN A 115 0.60 -8.49 -15.05
CA GLN A 115 1.40 -9.43 -15.85
C GLN A 115 1.36 -10.84 -15.24
N ASP A 116 0.30 -11.62 -15.53
CA ASP A 116 0.14 -12.98 -15.00
C ASP A 116 1.12 -14.00 -15.60
N GLY A 117 1.76 -13.67 -16.73
CA GLY A 117 2.82 -14.47 -17.35
C GLY A 117 4.20 -14.34 -16.69
N LYS A 118 4.33 -13.65 -15.56
CA LYS A 118 5.60 -13.48 -14.84
C LYS A 118 5.56 -14.10 -13.44
N PRO A 119 6.60 -14.86 -13.03
CA PRO A 119 6.57 -15.63 -11.79
C PRO A 119 6.63 -14.76 -10.52
N GLU A 120 7.24 -13.56 -10.55
CA GLU A 120 7.45 -12.75 -9.35
C GLU A 120 6.15 -12.37 -8.66
N GLY A 121 5.13 -11.95 -9.42
CA GLY A 121 3.82 -11.57 -8.91
C GLY A 121 3.15 -12.73 -8.16
N HIS A 122 3.12 -13.91 -8.79
CA HIS A 122 2.56 -15.13 -8.23
C HIS A 122 3.31 -15.61 -6.99
N PHE A 123 4.65 -15.60 -7.05
CA PHE A 123 5.46 -16.02 -5.92
C PHE A 123 5.20 -15.17 -4.67
N TRP A 124 5.28 -13.84 -4.82
CA TRP A 124 5.09 -12.96 -3.67
C TRP A 124 3.65 -12.89 -3.20
N LEU A 125 2.67 -13.12 -4.07
CA LEU A 125 1.27 -13.28 -3.68
C LEU A 125 1.10 -14.54 -2.81
N GLY A 126 1.58 -15.68 -3.28
CA GLY A 126 1.50 -16.93 -2.54
C GLY A 126 2.27 -16.89 -1.22
N ALA A 127 3.44 -16.24 -1.19
CA ALA A 127 4.22 -16.04 0.04
C ALA A 127 3.45 -15.20 1.08
N ASN A 128 2.78 -14.11 0.68
CA ASN A 128 1.97 -13.31 1.59
C ASN A 128 0.74 -14.07 2.09
N TYR A 129 0.06 -14.86 1.26
CA TYR A 129 -0.98 -15.78 1.73
C TYR A 129 -0.43 -16.75 2.79
N GLY A 130 0.75 -17.34 2.55
CA GLY A 130 1.39 -18.24 3.52
C GLY A 130 1.76 -17.55 4.83
N GLY A 131 2.17 -16.28 4.79
CA GLY A 131 2.42 -15.47 5.98
C GLY A 131 1.13 -15.15 6.74
N SER A 132 0.09 -14.72 6.05
CA SER A 132 -1.24 -14.43 6.61
C SER A 132 -1.84 -15.67 7.29
N ALA A 133 -1.80 -16.84 6.63
CA ALA A 133 -2.29 -18.10 7.17
C ALA A 133 -1.63 -18.50 8.50
N LYS A 134 -0.36 -18.13 8.72
CA LYS A 134 0.36 -18.43 9.96
C LYS A 134 -0.12 -17.57 11.13
N VAL A 135 -0.55 -16.34 10.87
CA VAL A 135 -0.97 -15.40 11.92
C VAL A 135 -2.47 -15.44 12.17
N SER A 136 -3.27 -15.93 11.22
CA SER A 136 -4.72 -16.01 11.31
C SER A 136 -5.20 -17.47 11.19
N MET A 137 -5.62 -18.06 12.31
CA MET A 137 -6.18 -19.43 12.32
C MET A 137 -7.49 -19.56 11.53
N LEU A 138 -8.24 -18.46 11.34
CA LEU A 138 -9.57 -18.49 10.70
C LEU A 138 -9.51 -18.42 9.18
N SER A 139 -8.53 -17.73 8.61
CA SER A 139 -8.37 -17.60 7.15
C SER A 139 -7.53 -18.72 6.52
N GLY A 140 -6.78 -19.47 7.33
CA GLY A 140 -5.78 -20.41 6.88
C GLY A 140 -6.25 -21.46 5.87
N LEU A 141 -7.49 -21.96 6.01
CA LEU A 141 -7.99 -22.99 5.09
C LEU A 141 -8.29 -22.48 3.67
N SER A 142 -8.83 -21.27 3.54
CA SER A 142 -9.07 -20.65 2.23
C SER A 142 -7.76 -20.25 1.56
N GLU A 143 -6.81 -19.77 2.33
CA GLU A 143 -5.50 -19.34 1.84
C GLU A 143 -4.63 -20.49 1.33
N ILE A 144 -4.76 -21.71 1.89
CA ILE A 144 -4.03 -22.90 1.40
C ILE A 144 -4.31 -23.17 -0.08
N THR A 145 -5.55 -23.02 -0.53
CA THR A 145 -5.91 -23.21 -1.94
C THR A 145 -5.26 -22.15 -2.81
N GLU A 146 -5.25 -20.90 -2.35
CA GLU A 146 -4.60 -19.79 -3.05
C GLU A 146 -3.08 -19.98 -3.12
N ILE A 147 -2.44 -20.34 -2.00
CA ILE A 147 -1.00 -20.63 -1.95
C ILE A 147 -0.64 -21.70 -2.99
N LYS A 148 -1.38 -22.81 -2.99
CA LYS A 148 -1.14 -23.91 -3.92
C LYS A 148 -1.26 -23.45 -5.36
N ARG A 149 -2.33 -22.72 -5.71
CA ARG A 149 -2.57 -22.21 -7.06
C ARG A 149 -1.43 -21.32 -7.53
N GLU A 150 -1.02 -20.35 -6.70
CA GLU A 150 0.02 -19.42 -7.05
C GLU A 150 1.38 -20.12 -7.21
N MET A 151 1.75 -21.03 -6.30
CA MET A 151 3.01 -21.75 -6.40
C MET A 151 3.05 -22.73 -7.60
N GLU A 152 1.95 -23.41 -7.92
CA GLU A 152 1.86 -24.23 -9.14
C GLU A 152 2.00 -23.36 -10.40
N THR A 153 1.48 -22.14 -10.38
CA THR A 153 1.65 -21.20 -11.49
C THR A 153 3.11 -20.76 -11.63
N VAL A 154 3.79 -20.45 -10.53
CA VAL A 154 5.23 -20.14 -10.56
C VAL A 154 6.02 -21.27 -11.22
N LEU A 155 5.81 -22.53 -10.80
CA LEU A 155 6.52 -23.68 -11.36
C LEU A 155 6.21 -23.90 -12.86
N LYS A 156 5.01 -23.55 -13.32
CA LYS A 156 4.67 -23.63 -14.75
C LYS A 156 5.32 -22.51 -15.57
N LEU A 157 5.48 -21.33 -15.00
CA LEU A 157 6.09 -20.18 -15.66
C LEU A 157 7.61 -20.27 -15.70
N ASP A 158 8.21 -20.73 -14.61
CA ASP A 158 9.64 -20.91 -14.45
C ASP A 158 9.94 -21.99 -13.40
N GLU A 159 10.26 -23.20 -13.87
CA GLU A 159 10.58 -24.34 -12.99
C GLU A 159 11.80 -24.07 -12.08
N GLY A 160 12.72 -23.23 -12.54
CA GLY A 160 13.93 -22.85 -11.81
C GLY A 160 13.77 -21.60 -10.93
N TYR A 161 12.55 -21.01 -10.87
CA TYR A 161 12.34 -19.78 -10.14
C TYR A 161 12.61 -19.94 -8.65
N SER A 162 13.60 -19.24 -8.16
CA SER A 162 14.04 -19.32 -6.76
C SER A 162 13.80 -18.05 -5.96
N ALA A 163 13.10 -17.05 -6.52
CA ALA A 163 12.86 -15.73 -5.93
C ALA A 163 14.14 -15.04 -5.40
N GLY A 164 15.28 -15.38 -5.99
CA GLY A 164 16.57 -15.05 -5.40
C GLY A 164 16.74 -15.79 -4.08
N SER A 165 16.98 -17.11 -4.11
CA SER A 165 17.12 -17.98 -2.92
C SER A 165 18.17 -17.49 -1.90
N ALA A 166 19.00 -16.52 -2.26
CA ALA A 166 19.84 -15.75 -1.34
C ALA A 166 19.04 -14.82 -0.39
N TYR A 167 17.72 -14.79 -0.49
CA TYR A 167 16.85 -13.81 0.16
C TYR A 167 15.72 -14.42 1.01
N MET A 168 15.69 -15.75 1.17
CA MET A 168 14.80 -16.41 2.13
C MET A 168 15.47 -16.63 3.47
#